data_1d532466e308599dd0c442df756c1f4c
#
_entry.id   1d532466e308599dd0c442df756c1f4c
#
_cell.length_a   1.000
_cell.length_b   1.000
_cell.length_c   1.000
_cell.angle_alpha   90.00
_cell.angle_beta   90.00
_cell.angle_gamma   90.00
#
_symmetry.space_group_name_H-M   'P 1'
#
loop_
_entity.id
_entity.type
_entity.pdbx_description
1 polymer ?
#
loop_
_entity_poly.entity_id
_entity_poly.type
_entity_poly.pdbx_seq_one_letter_code
_entity_poly.pdbx_strand_id
1 'polypeptide(L)'
;MNLVFSYGTLRQPEVQETLFGGPVPTTEDSLPGWRLDWVTITDSRVIRTSGSDRHPILRRGTPEDRVEGATLTLGHEWQMRAVDDYEVADYQRVEVPLTSGATAWVYVAADEA
;
A
#
# COMPACT_ATOMS: atom_id res chain seq x y z
N MET A 1 -3.65 16.77 -0.64
CA MET A 1 -3.55 15.61 -1.55
C MET A 1 -2.46 14.68 -1.05
N ASN A 2 -2.75 13.39 -1.01
CA ASN A 2 -1.80 12.38 -0.55
C ASN A 2 -1.47 11.41 -1.67
N LEU A 3 -0.20 11.01 -1.75
CA LEU A 3 0.25 9.95 -2.64
C LEU A 3 0.52 8.70 -1.80
N VAL A 4 -0.03 7.56 -2.23
CA VAL A 4 0.17 6.27 -1.56
C VAL A 4 0.73 5.29 -2.58
N PHE A 5 1.93 4.76 -2.32
CA PHE A 5 2.50 3.71 -3.15
C PHE A 5 1.94 2.38 -2.71
N SER A 6 1.34 1.66 -3.64
CA SER A 6 0.78 0.34 -3.38
C SER A 6 1.52 -0.72 -4.18
N TYR A 7 1.86 -1.79 -3.49
CA TYR A 7 2.46 -2.99 -4.08
C TYR A 7 1.54 -4.20 -3.94
N GLY A 8 0.32 -3.99 -3.48
CA GLY A 8 -0.62 -5.07 -3.17
C GLY A 8 -2.06 -4.75 -3.58
N THR A 9 -3.00 -5.08 -2.69
CA THR A 9 -4.43 -5.12 -3.01
C THR A 9 -5.06 -3.76 -3.27
N LEU A 10 -4.47 -2.65 -2.81
CA LEU A 10 -5.01 -1.31 -3.11
C LEU A 10 -5.05 -1.00 -4.61
N ARG A 11 -4.32 -1.74 -5.43
CA ARG A 11 -4.35 -1.61 -6.88
C ARG A 11 -5.54 -2.31 -7.53
N GLN A 12 -6.25 -3.17 -6.78
CA GLN A 12 -7.39 -3.93 -7.30
C GLN A 12 -8.60 -3.03 -7.42
N PRO A 13 -9.35 -3.09 -8.55
CA PRO A 13 -10.55 -2.28 -8.74
C PRO A 13 -11.61 -2.52 -7.66
N GLU A 14 -11.77 -3.76 -7.21
CA GLU A 14 -12.75 -4.13 -6.19
C GLU A 14 -12.43 -3.47 -4.85
N VAL A 15 -11.15 -3.38 -4.50
CA VAL A 15 -10.72 -2.74 -3.26
C VAL A 15 -10.92 -1.23 -3.35
N GLN A 16 -10.57 -0.62 -4.48
CA GLN A 16 -10.79 0.81 -4.69
C GLN A 16 -12.27 1.17 -4.65
N GLU A 17 -13.12 0.34 -5.24
CA GLU A 17 -14.57 0.53 -5.19
C GLU A 17 -15.06 0.52 -3.75
N THR A 18 -14.61 -0.44 -2.95
CA THR A 18 -15.02 -0.56 -1.54
C THR A 18 -14.54 0.61 -0.70
N LEU A 19 -13.29 1.04 -0.89
CA LEU A 19 -12.69 2.07 -0.04
C LEU A 19 -13.04 3.49 -0.48
N PHE A 20 -13.12 3.72 -1.79
CA PHE A 20 -13.22 5.07 -2.34
C PHE A 20 -14.50 5.32 -3.14
N GLY A 21 -15.30 4.28 -3.38
CA GLY A 21 -16.50 4.37 -4.22
C GLY A 21 -16.21 4.35 -5.71
N GLY A 22 -14.98 4.09 -6.11
CA GLY A 22 -14.58 4.03 -7.52
C GLY A 22 -13.07 4.10 -7.68
N PRO A 23 -12.58 4.06 -8.93
CA PRO A 23 -11.14 4.12 -9.18
C PRO A 23 -10.56 5.49 -8.82
N VAL A 24 -9.29 5.48 -8.40
CA VAL A 24 -8.52 6.71 -8.18
C VAL A 24 -7.38 6.76 -9.18
N PRO A 25 -6.83 7.96 -9.49
CA PRO A 25 -5.70 8.05 -10.41
C PRO A 25 -4.52 7.24 -9.90
N THR A 26 -3.91 6.43 -10.78
CA THR A 26 -2.76 5.60 -10.45
C THR A 26 -1.66 5.82 -11.48
N THR A 27 -0.41 5.75 -11.03
CA THR A 27 0.78 5.88 -11.87
C THR A 27 1.76 4.79 -11.47
N GLU A 28 2.26 4.03 -12.44
CA GLU A 28 3.27 3.00 -12.17
C GLU A 28 4.55 3.63 -11.64
N ASP A 29 5.15 3.00 -10.65
CA ASP A 29 6.40 3.45 -10.04
C ASP A 29 7.06 2.26 -9.34
N SER A 30 8.22 2.48 -8.75
CA SER A 30 8.91 1.46 -7.98
C SER A 30 9.55 2.07 -6.73
N LEU A 31 9.76 1.22 -5.74
CA LEU A 31 10.31 1.61 -4.44
C LEU A 31 11.64 0.90 -4.22
N PRO A 32 12.78 1.66 -4.26
CA PRO A 32 14.08 1.06 -4.01
C PRO A 32 14.35 0.90 -2.51
N GLY A 33 15.17 -0.08 -2.16
CA GLY A 33 15.64 -0.29 -0.80
C GLY A 33 14.71 -1.13 0.07
N TRP A 34 13.66 -1.72 -0.50
CA TRP A 34 12.70 -2.56 0.20
C TRP A 34 12.52 -3.86 -0.54
N ARG A 35 12.07 -4.91 0.18
CA ARG A 35 11.79 -6.22 -0.40
C ARG A 35 10.42 -6.71 0.04
N LEU A 36 9.82 -7.55 -0.80
CA LEU A 36 8.51 -8.15 -0.54
C LEU A 36 8.65 -9.38 0.35
N ASP A 37 7.74 -9.48 1.32
CA ASP A 37 7.50 -10.67 2.12
C ASP A 37 5.98 -10.87 2.19
N TRP A 38 5.51 -11.87 2.92
CA TRP A 38 4.09 -12.20 2.99
C TRP A 38 3.63 -12.30 4.42
N VAL A 39 2.39 -11.88 4.68
CA VAL A 39 1.74 -11.98 5.98
C VAL A 39 0.35 -12.57 5.80
N THR A 40 -0.08 -13.39 6.77
CA THR A 40 -1.45 -13.92 6.81
C THR A 40 -2.32 -12.94 7.60
N ILE A 41 -3.39 -12.47 6.96
CA ILE A 41 -4.34 -11.53 7.56
C ILE A 41 -5.45 -12.31 8.26
N THR A 42 -5.80 -11.90 9.47
CA THR A 42 -6.88 -12.52 10.24
C THR A 42 -8.14 -11.65 10.32
N ASP A 43 -8.07 -10.37 9.91
CA ASP A 43 -9.21 -9.48 9.91
C ASP A 43 -10.16 -9.87 8.77
N SER A 44 -11.35 -10.35 9.12
CA SER A 44 -12.33 -10.85 8.15
C SER A 44 -12.85 -9.75 7.22
N ARG A 45 -12.84 -8.48 7.63
CA ARG A 45 -13.25 -7.37 6.78
C ARG A 45 -12.26 -7.17 5.64
N VAL A 46 -10.97 -7.27 5.93
CA VAL A 46 -9.91 -7.14 4.92
C VAL A 46 -9.96 -8.33 3.96
N ILE A 47 -10.14 -9.55 4.48
CA ILE A 47 -10.24 -10.76 3.66
C ILE A 47 -11.43 -10.64 2.70
N ARG A 48 -12.59 -10.20 3.17
CA ARG A 48 -13.78 -10.03 2.33
C ARG A 48 -13.56 -8.99 1.23
N THR A 49 -12.89 -7.90 1.55
CA THR A 49 -12.66 -6.80 0.61
C THR A 49 -11.66 -7.19 -0.48
N SER A 50 -10.57 -7.84 -0.08
CA SER A 50 -9.48 -8.18 -1.01
C SER A 50 -9.64 -9.55 -1.66
N GLY A 51 -10.42 -10.45 -1.05
CA GLY A 51 -10.61 -11.81 -1.53
C GLY A 51 -9.46 -12.76 -1.17
N SER A 52 -8.54 -12.36 -0.29
CA SER A 52 -7.39 -13.17 0.08
C SER A 52 -7.00 -12.93 1.54
N ASP A 53 -6.53 -14.00 2.20
CA ASP A 53 -5.99 -13.93 3.55
C ASP A 53 -4.46 -13.74 3.58
N ARG A 54 -3.79 -13.83 2.40
CA ARG A 54 -2.35 -13.60 2.30
C ARG A 54 -2.10 -12.29 1.57
N HIS A 55 -1.38 -11.39 2.24
CA HIS A 55 -1.05 -10.09 1.69
C HIS A 55 0.46 -9.88 1.67
N PRO A 56 0.97 -9.15 0.67
CA PRO A 56 2.38 -8.76 0.67
C PRO A 56 2.64 -7.74 1.76
N ILE A 57 3.84 -7.79 2.30
CA ILE A 57 4.32 -6.84 3.30
C ILE A 57 5.75 -6.46 2.93
N LEU A 58 6.13 -5.22 3.23
CA LEU A 58 7.48 -4.75 2.91
C LEU A 58 8.38 -4.80 4.12
N ARG A 59 9.60 -5.31 3.88
CA ARG A 59 10.69 -5.28 4.84
C ARG A 59 11.88 -4.56 4.21
N ARG A 60 12.74 -3.99 5.05
CA ARG A 60 13.93 -3.32 4.55
C ARG A 60 14.82 -4.29 3.79
N GLY A 61 15.26 -3.86 2.60
CA GLY A 61 16.13 -4.63 1.74
C GLY A 61 17.49 -3.96 1.58
N THR A 62 18.21 -4.38 0.54
CA THR A 62 19.49 -3.77 0.16
C THR A 62 19.24 -2.62 -0.82
N PRO A 63 20.24 -1.76 -1.09
CA PRO A 63 20.08 -0.71 -2.10
C PRO A 63 19.73 -1.22 -3.51
N GLU A 64 20.05 -2.48 -3.81
CA GLU A 64 19.74 -3.11 -5.10
C GLU A 64 18.32 -3.68 -5.16
N ASP A 65 17.66 -3.85 -4.01
CA ASP A 65 16.30 -4.34 -3.97
C ASP A 65 15.32 -3.26 -4.45
N ARG A 66 14.26 -3.71 -5.11
CA ARG A 66 13.24 -2.82 -5.65
C ARG A 66 11.90 -3.53 -5.68
N VAL A 67 10.84 -2.80 -5.33
CA VAL A 67 9.47 -3.32 -5.36
C VAL A 67 8.69 -2.55 -6.42
N GLU A 68 8.11 -3.28 -7.38
CA GLU A 68 7.25 -2.68 -8.40
C GLU A 68 5.84 -2.48 -7.87
N GLY A 69 5.20 -1.39 -8.26
CA GLY A 69 3.85 -1.08 -7.82
C GLY A 69 3.27 0.12 -8.55
N ALA A 70 2.36 0.80 -7.88
CA ALA A 70 1.71 1.98 -8.43
C ALA A 70 1.41 2.99 -7.32
N THR A 71 1.47 4.26 -7.68
CA THR A 71 1.13 5.36 -6.78
C THR A 71 -0.32 5.76 -7.01
N LEU A 72 -1.12 5.74 -5.94
CA LEU A 72 -2.50 6.20 -5.95
C LEU A 72 -2.51 7.66 -5.51
N THR A 73 -3.23 8.50 -6.25
CA THR A 73 -3.42 9.90 -5.89
C THR A 73 -4.75 10.05 -5.15
N LEU A 74 -4.68 10.39 -3.87
CA LEU A 74 -5.84 10.55 -3.00
C LEU A 74 -6.06 12.05 -2.76
N GLY A 75 -7.16 12.58 -3.31
CA GLY A 75 -7.45 14.02 -3.27
C GLY A 75 -8.08 14.49 -1.96
N HIS A 76 -8.55 13.57 -1.12
CA HIS A 76 -9.30 13.91 0.10
C HIS A 76 -8.77 13.16 1.31
N GLU A 77 -8.82 13.81 2.48
CA GLU A 77 -8.37 13.20 3.73
C GLU A 77 -9.17 11.95 4.10
N TRP A 78 -10.47 11.89 3.78
CA TRP A 78 -11.27 10.72 4.10
C TRP A 78 -10.79 9.48 3.34
N GLN A 79 -10.21 9.68 2.15
CA GLN A 79 -9.63 8.56 1.38
C GLN A 79 -8.41 8.00 2.09
N MET A 80 -7.56 8.87 2.63
CA MET A 80 -6.38 8.43 3.38
C MET A 80 -6.78 7.68 4.64
N ARG A 81 -7.82 8.15 5.35
CA ARG A 81 -8.35 7.44 6.53
C ARG A 81 -8.93 6.08 6.16
N ALA A 82 -9.58 5.99 5.00
CA ALA A 82 -10.10 4.70 4.53
C ALA A 82 -8.97 3.68 4.31
N VAL A 83 -7.83 4.12 3.77
CA VAL A 83 -6.67 3.25 3.60
C VAL A 83 -6.08 2.87 4.96
N ASP A 84 -5.93 3.81 5.88
CA ASP A 84 -5.44 3.52 7.23
C ASP A 84 -6.33 2.49 7.94
N ASP A 85 -7.64 2.58 7.78
CA ASP A 85 -8.59 1.64 8.38
C ASP A 85 -8.53 0.25 7.70
N TYR A 86 -8.22 0.20 6.42
CA TYR A 86 -8.10 -1.04 5.68
C TYR A 86 -6.83 -1.82 6.07
N GLU A 87 -5.73 -1.11 6.29
CA GLU A 87 -4.47 -1.75 6.64
C GLU A 87 -4.51 -2.20 8.10
N VAL A 88 -4.16 -3.48 8.34
CA VAL A 88 -4.19 -4.07 9.68
C VAL A 88 -2.96 -3.65 10.50
N ALA A 89 -2.95 -4.02 11.79
CA ALA A 89 -1.89 -3.63 12.73
C ALA A 89 -0.50 -4.16 12.36
N ASP A 90 -0.41 -5.13 11.44
CA ASP A 90 0.86 -5.64 10.92
C ASP A 90 1.63 -4.59 10.11
N TYR A 91 0.95 -3.52 9.68
CA TYR A 91 1.51 -2.47 8.83
C TYR A 91 1.59 -1.15 9.57
N GLN A 92 2.59 -0.36 9.18
CA GLN A 92 2.70 1.03 9.60
C GLN A 92 3.08 1.89 8.40
N ARG A 93 2.47 3.07 8.30
CA ARG A 93 2.67 3.99 7.20
C ARG A 93 3.92 4.83 7.43
N VAL A 94 4.80 4.84 6.42
CA VAL A 94 6.00 5.71 6.40
C VAL A 94 6.06 6.45 5.07
N GLU A 95 6.71 7.60 5.07
CA GLU A 95 6.89 8.39 3.86
C GLU A 95 8.27 8.09 3.27
N VAL A 96 8.31 7.78 1.97
CA VAL A 96 9.55 7.34 1.31
C VAL A 96 9.68 7.94 -0.08
N PRO A 97 10.91 8.09 -0.58
CA PRO A 97 11.13 8.48 -1.97
C PRO A 97 10.99 7.29 -2.90
N LEU A 98 10.39 7.52 -4.06
CA LEU A 98 10.22 6.53 -5.11
C LEU A 98 11.25 6.75 -6.22
N THR A 99 11.38 5.76 -7.13
CA THR A 99 12.32 5.83 -8.24
C THR A 99 12.08 7.04 -9.14
N SER A 100 10.82 7.44 -9.32
CA SER A 100 10.45 8.61 -10.12
C SER A 100 10.89 9.94 -9.52
N GLY A 101 11.29 9.96 -8.25
CA GLY A 101 11.57 11.18 -7.50
C GLY A 101 10.40 11.68 -6.68
N ALA A 102 9.22 11.09 -6.84
CA ALA A 102 8.07 11.42 -6.01
C ALA A 102 8.26 10.88 -4.59
N THR A 103 7.65 11.54 -3.61
CA THR A 103 7.59 11.06 -2.22
C THR A 103 6.17 10.59 -1.96
N ALA A 104 6.02 9.41 -1.38
CA ALA A 104 4.72 8.79 -1.14
C ALA A 104 4.67 8.10 0.21
N TRP A 105 3.45 7.94 0.73
CA TRP A 105 3.19 7.08 1.89
C TRP A 105 3.21 5.62 1.45
N VAL A 106 3.82 4.77 2.25
CA VAL A 106 3.89 3.32 1.99
C VAL A 106 3.60 2.59 3.29
N TYR A 107 2.79 1.55 3.23
CA TYR A 107 2.53 0.69 4.39
C TYR A 107 3.56 -0.43 4.40
N VAL A 108 4.39 -0.44 5.42
CA VAL A 108 5.48 -1.39 5.59
C VAL A 108 5.23 -2.23 6.84
N ALA A 109 6.03 -3.29 7.03
CA ALA A 109 5.95 -4.08 8.26
C ALA A 109 6.13 -3.16 9.48
N ALA A 110 5.25 -3.27 10.47
CA ALA A 110 5.25 -2.34 11.61
C ALA A 110 6.58 -2.34 12.38
N ASP A 111 7.28 -3.49 12.41
CA ASP A 111 8.59 -3.60 13.05
C ASP A 111 9.75 -3.04 12.22
N GLU A 112 9.47 -2.59 11.00
CA GLU A 112 10.46 -2.00 10.09
C GLU A 112 10.28 -0.48 9.96
N ALA A 113 9.22 0.05 10.53
CA ALA A 113 8.90 1.48 10.41
C ALA A 113 9.78 2.37 11.30
#